data_9d02d385019de3714aae6cc0b2173742
#
_entry.id   9d02d385019de3714aae6cc0b2173742
#
_cell.length_a   1.000
_cell.length_b   1.000
_cell.length_c   1.000
_cell.angle_alpha   90.00
_cell.angle_beta   90.00
_cell.angle_gamma   90.00
#
_symmetry.space_group_name_H-M   'P 1'
#
loop_
_entity.id
_entity.type
_entity.pdbx_description
1 polymer ?
#
loop_
_entity_poly.entity_id
_entity_poly.type
_entity_poly.pdbx_seq_one_letter_code
_entity_poly.pdbx_strand_id
1 'polypeptide(L)' 'MKRTNKCPKCGSRDIIADAKAMDRTSHSSEKELSVATFQKPDALLFKAKATTTLSAWVCADCGYVEFYADAPQRIKTASA' A
#
# COMPACT_ATOMS: atom_id res chain seq x y z
N MET A 1 -7.82 -5.96 -9.62
CA MET A 1 -9.11 -5.66 -8.95
C MET A 1 -9.48 -4.19 -8.99
N LYS A 2 -8.52 -3.33 -8.82
CA LYS A 2 -8.82 -1.90 -8.75
C LYS A 2 -9.45 -1.35 -10.04
N ARG A 3 -9.01 -1.83 -11.18
CA ARG A 3 -9.51 -1.36 -12.47
C ARG A 3 -10.67 -2.17 -13.00
N THR A 4 -10.71 -3.45 -12.68
CA THR A 4 -11.66 -4.38 -13.26
C THR A 4 -12.85 -4.66 -12.35
N ASN A 5 -12.71 -4.39 -11.05
CA ASN A 5 -13.69 -4.75 -10.03
C ASN A 5 -14.05 -6.23 -10.08
N LYS A 6 -13.06 -7.04 -10.42
CA LYS A 6 -13.22 -8.47 -10.54
C LYS A 6 -12.01 -9.17 -9.95
N CYS A 7 -12.26 -10.21 -9.18
CA CYS A 7 -11.18 -10.98 -8.58
C CYS A 7 -10.48 -11.83 -9.65
N PRO A 8 -9.14 -11.70 -9.78
CA PRO A 8 -8.43 -12.50 -10.76
C PRO A 8 -8.29 -13.97 -10.35
N LYS A 9 -8.60 -14.29 -9.10
CA LYS A 9 -8.47 -15.65 -8.61
C LYS A 9 -9.76 -16.45 -8.74
N CYS A 10 -10.90 -15.87 -8.36
CA CYS A 10 -12.17 -16.59 -8.38
C CYS A 10 -13.19 -16.01 -9.33
N GLY A 11 -12.93 -14.85 -9.90
CA GLY A 11 -13.84 -14.20 -10.83
C GLY A 11 -15.01 -13.47 -10.21
N SER A 12 -15.07 -13.40 -8.90
CA SER A 12 -16.15 -12.70 -8.22
C SER A 12 -16.07 -11.20 -8.47
N ARG A 13 -17.22 -10.55 -8.49
CA ARG A 13 -17.32 -9.10 -8.60
C ARG A 13 -17.64 -8.45 -7.26
N ASP A 14 -17.70 -9.23 -6.19
CA ASP A 14 -17.94 -8.72 -4.84
C ASP A 14 -16.64 -8.25 -4.24
N ILE A 15 -16.24 -7.05 -4.60
CA ILE A 15 -14.93 -6.49 -4.24
C ILE A 15 -15.11 -5.38 -3.23
N ILE A 16 -14.40 -5.49 -2.11
CA ILE A 16 -14.31 -4.43 -1.12
C ILE A 16 -13.21 -3.49 -1.60
N ALA A 17 -13.59 -2.29 -2.00
CA ALA A 17 -12.65 -1.34 -2.60
C ALA A 17 -12.11 -0.38 -1.54
N ASP A 18 -10.87 0.01 -1.72
CA ASP A 18 -10.24 1.07 -0.96
C ASP A 18 -10.26 0.83 0.56
N ALA A 19 -10.03 -0.40 0.94
CA ALA A 19 -9.84 -0.73 2.36
C ALA A 19 -8.45 -0.27 2.78
N LYS A 20 -8.31 0.12 4.04
CA LYS A 20 -7.02 0.58 4.52
C LYS A 20 -6.29 -0.55 5.23
N ALA A 21 -5.02 -0.72 4.86
CA ALA A 21 -4.15 -1.65 5.55
C ALA A 21 -3.65 -0.95 6.82
N MET A 22 -3.82 -1.59 7.95
CA MET A 22 -3.50 -0.99 9.24
C MET A 22 -2.32 -1.70 9.86
N ASP A 23 -1.44 -0.93 10.48
CA ASP A 23 -0.35 -1.44 11.28
C ASP A 23 -0.69 -1.22 12.75
N ARG A 24 -0.98 -2.28 13.44
CA ARG A 24 -1.30 -2.22 14.86
C ARG A 24 -0.03 -2.55 15.63
N THR A 25 0.58 -1.53 16.23
CA THR A 25 1.85 -1.71 16.91
C THR A 25 1.69 -2.27 18.32
N SER A 26 0.94 -1.60 19.17
CA SER A 26 0.71 -2.08 20.51
C SER A 26 -0.39 -1.25 21.15
N HIS A 27 -1.08 -1.85 22.09
CA HIS A 27 -2.16 -1.20 22.83
C HIS A 27 -3.22 -0.65 21.89
N SER A 28 -3.41 0.65 21.88
CA SER A 28 -4.46 1.27 21.10
C SER A 28 -3.95 2.05 19.89
N SER A 29 -2.66 2.00 19.61
CA SER A 29 -2.09 2.75 18.49
C SER A 29 -2.26 1.98 17.19
N GLU A 30 -3.04 2.54 16.29
CA GLU A 30 -3.22 2.00 14.96
C GLU A 30 -2.82 3.06 13.95
N LYS A 31 -1.98 2.68 13.01
CA LYS A 31 -1.54 3.57 11.94
C LYS A 31 -1.76 2.89 10.62
N GLU A 32 -1.94 3.68 9.57
CA GLU A 32 -2.00 3.11 8.23
C GLU A 32 -0.65 2.51 7.87
N LEU A 33 -0.70 1.30 7.33
CA LEU A 33 0.50 0.65 6.82
C LEU A 33 1.05 1.45 5.66
N SER A 34 2.36 1.60 5.61
CA SER A 34 3.01 2.38 4.56
C SER A 34 4.23 1.66 4.03
N VAL A 35 4.65 2.06 2.85
CA VAL A 35 5.92 1.65 2.27
C VAL A 35 6.79 2.87 2.12
N ALA A 36 8.09 2.65 2.15
CA ALA A 36 9.04 3.75 2.13
C ALA A 36 10.21 3.44 1.19
N THR A 37 10.69 4.49 0.54
CA THR A 37 11.95 4.41 -0.18
C THR A 37 12.88 5.48 0.39
N PHE A 38 14.16 5.28 0.21
CA PHE A 38 15.15 6.20 0.72
C PHE A 38 15.97 6.73 -0.44
N GLN A 39 16.00 8.04 -0.58
CA GLN A 39 16.86 8.69 -1.54
C GLN A 39 18.21 8.89 -0.89
N LYS A 40 19.27 8.71 -1.66
CA LYS A 40 20.63 8.91 -1.19
C LYS A 40 20.92 8.11 0.08
N PRO A 41 20.85 6.79 0.02
CA PRO A 41 21.08 5.96 1.20
C PRO A 41 22.49 6.16 1.79
N ASP A 42 23.43 6.66 0.98
CA ASP A 42 24.79 6.91 1.42
C ASP A 42 24.98 8.31 1.99
N ALA A 43 23.95 9.14 2.03
CA ALA A 43 24.08 10.49 2.55
C ALA A 43 24.30 10.43 4.06
N LEU A 44 25.32 11.17 4.51
CA LEU A 44 25.65 11.20 5.93
C LEU A 44 24.69 12.08 6.73
N LEU A 45 24.20 13.15 6.12
CA LEU A 45 23.42 14.14 6.83
C LEU A 45 21.92 14.04 6.59
N PHE A 46 21.53 13.71 5.39
CA PHE A 46 20.12 13.66 5.03
C PHE A 46 19.81 12.36 4.31
N LYS A 47 19.04 11.54 4.97
CA LYS A 47 18.44 10.38 4.31
C LYS A 47 17.01 10.77 3.99
N ALA A 48 16.80 11.30 2.81
CA ALA A 48 15.46 11.65 2.40
C ALA A 48 14.60 10.40 2.32
N LYS A 49 13.52 10.41 3.07
CA LYS A 49 12.61 9.28 3.15
C LYS A 49 11.29 9.69 2.51
N ALA A 50 10.88 8.93 1.51
CA ALA A 50 9.59 9.12 0.86
C ALA A 50 8.69 7.96 1.25
N THR A 51 7.46 8.26 1.63
CA THR A 51 6.50 7.25 2.06
C THR A 51 5.18 7.42 1.36
N THR A 52 4.44 6.33 1.25
CA THR A 52 3.05 6.37 0.85
C THR A 52 2.29 5.32 1.63
N THR A 53 1.03 5.61 1.92
CA THR A 53 0.16 4.63 2.54
C THR A 53 -0.32 3.63 1.50
N LEU A 54 -0.93 2.56 1.94
CA LEU A 54 -1.42 1.48 1.09
C LEU A 54 -2.93 1.38 1.20
N SER A 55 -3.56 1.12 0.08
CA SER A 55 -4.95 0.75 0.05
C SER A 55 -5.08 -0.66 -0.49
N ALA A 56 -6.12 -1.36 -0.06
CA ALA A 56 -6.33 -2.75 -0.40
C ALA A 56 -7.66 -2.93 -1.12
N TRP A 57 -7.66 -3.83 -2.08
CA TRP A 57 -8.87 -4.32 -2.71
C TRP A 57 -9.01 -5.78 -2.32
N VAL A 58 -10.13 -6.13 -1.75
CA VAL A 58 -10.33 -7.45 -1.14
C VAL A 58 -11.51 -8.13 -1.80
N CYS A 59 -11.32 -9.37 -2.24
CA CYS A 59 -12.43 -10.17 -2.72
C CYS A 59 -13.22 -10.69 -1.52
N ALA A 60 -14.50 -10.33 -1.44
CA ALA A 60 -15.33 -10.74 -0.33
C ALA A 60 -15.67 -12.23 -0.37
N ASP A 61 -15.52 -12.87 -1.53
CA ASP A 61 -15.84 -14.28 -1.67
C ASP A 61 -14.68 -15.20 -1.33
N CYS A 62 -13.49 -14.94 -1.87
CA CYS A 62 -12.37 -15.86 -1.66
C CYS A 62 -11.27 -15.29 -0.75
N GLY A 63 -11.33 -13.98 -0.44
CA GLY A 63 -10.35 -13.37 0.44
C GLY A 63 -9.06 -12.92 -0.22
N TYR A 64 -8.98 -12.99 -1.54
CA TYR A 64 -7.78 -12.51 -2.23
C TYR A 64 -7.63 -11.00 -2.04
N VAL A 65 -6.42 -10.56 -1.76
CA VAL A 65 -6.13 -9.15 -1.47
C VAL A 65 -5.04 -8.65 -2.40
N GLU A 66 -5.27 -7.47 -2.96
CA GLU A 66 -4.22 -6.74 -3.69
C GLU A 66 -3.98 -5.40 -3.01
N PHE A 67 -2.71 -5.06 -2.84
CA PHE A 67 -2.34 -3.77 -2.27
C PHE A 67 -1.88 -2.82 -3.36
N TYR A 68 -2.22 -1.57 -3.19
CA TYR A 68 -1.79 -0.50 -4.09
C TYR A 68 -1.24 0.64 -3.26
N ALA A 69 -0.12 1.22 -3.72
CA ALA A 69 0.39 2.43 -3.12
C ALA A 69 -0.54 3.59 -3.47
N ASP A 70 -0.91 4.38 -2.48
CA ASP A 70 -1.84 5.49 -2.69
C ASP A 70 -1.22 6.59 -3.54
N ALA A 71 0.07 6.85 -3.33
CA ALA A 71 0.78 7.89 -4.07
C ALA A 71 2.13 7.35 -4.54
N PRO A 72 2.15 6.45 -5.54
CA PRO A 72 3.37 5.77 -5.93
C PRO A 72 4.46 6.70 -6.45
N GLN A 73 4.07 7.86 -6.99
CA GLN A 73 5.06 8.81 -7.47
C GLN A 73 5.92 9.37 -6.35
N ARG A 74 5.40 9.39 -5.14
CA ARG A 74 6.15 9.91 -4.00
C ARG A 74 7.32 9.02 -3.61
N ILE A 75 7.21 7.72 -3.85
CA ILE A 75 8.27 6.77 -3.50
C ILE A 75 9.19 6.46 -4.66
N LYS A 76 8.90 7.01 -5.83
CA LYS A 76 9.80 6.90 -6.97
C LYS A 76 10.97 7.83 -6.72
N THR A 77 12.15 7.26 -6.52
CA THR A 77 13.30 8.06 -6.17
C THR A 77 13.85 8.80 -7.37
N ALA A 78 14.31 10.02 -7.12
CA ALA A 78 14.86 10.84 -8.18
C ALA A 78 16.23 10.38 -8.63
N SER A 79 16.88 9.56 -7.84
CA SER A 79 18.20 9.04 -8.16
C SER A 79 18.17 8.00 -9.27
N ALA A 80 17.00 7.60 -9.62
CA ALA A 80 16.85 6.64 -10.70
C ALA A 80 17.30 7.27 -11.99
#